data_1da445b82d9679711f1e4b8936a6cc1e
#
_entry.id   1da445b82d9679711f1e4b8936a6cc1e
#
_cell.length_a   1.000
_cell.length_b   1.000
_cell.length_c   1.000
_cell.angle_alpha   90.00
_cell.angle_beta   90.00
_cell.angle_gamma   90.00
#
_symmetry.space_group_name_H-M   'P 1'
#
loop_
_entity.id
_entity.type
_entity.pdbx_description
1 polymer ?
#
loop_
_entity_poly.entity_id
_entity_poly.type
_entity_poly.pdbx_seq_one_letter_code
_entity_poly.pdbx_strand_id
1 'polypeptide(L)'
;MIQGLSDARRARFAILGFASFQACVISLLYMGSNCSFSLGNLELERGELLFPLLFMVCTLAACAFAPNSARARLLSAPVIIASSLLMGNASDTSGKKGSLAEELLGTHDGALLALEGLLVGAPSGLVFAAWGRALGGFEIEQSVPCALIGSALGAAVCFLLGSKALLSEAELFICFLPLVSLAFLLALQRISATLPKPKDAAIKPDKPKKNRFTRRLLLGTLLFGLATGIMQTYGSDPGMDATPTLPVTLVLFILFCLAALQLFGGEGAKPAPKDAPRPEGGMLAAISRGVAFVQGGDAGPLGGTYRLSGLLLMGGFLFVEVLGDIGVPGEAVAMSGFLSLIVVMVSLFLVMGKIDGGDAAVTFGRGFAALILGEFMGLVVGNFFDIAFFGSAASHLMCALAGLCALIAYLYLFTERDFSALSQVAITLDRFDATCRKISKQAGLSPREAEVLPLALKGRTGERIACELCISKSTVDTHLRRIYAKCGVHNRQELIDFADSHS
;
A
#
# COMPACT_ATOMS: atom_id res chain seq x y z
N MET A 1 -23.98 19.55 3.68
CA MET A 1 -23.53 19.37 5.08
C MET A 1 -23.53 17.91 5.52
N ILE A 2 -24.64 17.16 5.41
CA ILE A 2 -24.74 15.73 5.84
C ILE A 2 -23.76 14.82 5.06
N GLN A 3 -23.53 15.05 3.77
CA GLN A 3 -22.65 14.24 2.94
C GLN A 3 -21.17 14.44 3.29
N GLY A 4 -20.73 15.68 3.55
CA GLY A 4 -19.36 15.94 4.00
C GLY A 4 -19.05 15.32 5.37
N LEU A 5 -20.04 15.23 6.26
CA LEU A 5 -19.91 14.51 7.55
C LEU A 5 -19.79 13.00 7.34
N SER A 6 -20.48 12.41 6.34
CA SER A 6 -20.36 10.99 6.02
C SER A 6 -18.99 10.66 5.42
N ASP A 7 -18.47 11.50 4.54
CA ASP A 7 -17.18 11.32 3.88
C ASP A 7 -16.03 11.49 4.87
N ALA A 8 -16.11 12.46 5.77
CA ALA A 8 -15.14 12.62 6.86
C ALA A 8 -15.14 11.42 7.83
N ARG A 9 -16.34 10.86 8.12
CA ARG A 9 -16.44 9.64 8.96
C ARG A 9 -15.83 8.43 8.25
N ARG A 10 -16.08 8.25 6.96
CA ARG A 10 -15.48 7.19 6.14
C ARG A 10 -13.96 7.28 6.14
N ALA A 11 -13.42 8.48 5.92
CA ALA A 11 -11.98 8.71 5.93
C ALA A 11 -11.36 8.37 7.28
N ARG A 12 -11.98 8.79 8.41
CA ARG A 12 -11.49 8.43 9.76
C ARG A 12 -11.47 6.93 10.00
N PHE A 13 -12.52 6.21 9.61
CA PHE A 13 -12.56 4.75 9.75
C PHE A 13 -11.54 4.05 8.84
N ALA A 14 -11.30 4.58 7.64
CA ALA A 14 -10.25 4.07 6.76
C ALA A 14 -8.87 4.27 7.39
N ILE A 15 -8.58 5.45 7.91
CA ILE A 15 -7.30 5.77 8.55
C ILE A 15 -7.05 4.85 9.77
N LEU A 16 -8.00 4.79 10.72
CA LEU A 16 -7.82 4.03 11.95
C LEU A 16 -7.73 2.51 11.69
N GLY A 17 -8.58 2.01 10.80
CA GLY A 17 -8.56 0.59 10.48
C GLY A 17 -7.33 0.18 9.68
N PHE A 18 -6.87 1.01 8.74
CA PHE A 18 -5.64 0.77 8.01
C PHE A 18 -4.42 0.92 8.91
N ALA A 19 -4.41 1.87 9.86
CA ALA A 19 -3.38 2.01 10.88
C ALA A 19 -3.22 0.76 11.72
N SER A 20 -4.34 0.19 12.20
CA SER A 20 -4.33 -1.06 12.97
C SER A 20 -3.79 -2.23 12.14
N PHE A 21 -4.11 -2.28 10.84
CA PHE A 21 -3.58 -3.29 9.94
C PHE A 21 -2.08 -3.10 9.68
N GLN A 22 -1.64 -1.88 9.42
CA GLN A 22 -0.22 -1.57 9.21
C GLN A 22 0.62 -1.85 10.46
N ALA A 23 0.10 -1.52 11.65
CA ALA A 23 0.76 -1.86 12.90
C ALA A 23 0.93 -3.39 13.04
N CYS A 24 -0.10 -4.17 12.70
CA CYS A 24 -0.01 -5.63 12.68
C CYS A 24 1.06 -6.13 11.69
N VAL A 25 1.07 -5.61 10.45
CA VAL A 25 2.05 -6.01 9.42
C VAL A 25 3.48 -5.65 9.82
N ILE A 26 3.68 -4.41 10.32
CA ILE A 26 5.00 -3.96 10.79
C ILE A 26 5.48 -4.84 11.95
N SER A 27 4.60 -5.13 12.92
CA SER A 27 4.94 -5.98 14.06
C SER A 27 5.30 -7.40 13.62
N LEU A 28 4.52 -7.96 12.69
CA LEU A 28 4.68 -9.33 12.24
C LEU A 28 5.95 -9.55 11.41
N LEU A 29 6.22 -8.64 10.47
CA LEU A 29 7.29 -8.81 9.49
C LEU A 29 8.61 -8.15 9.92
N TYR A 30 8.57 -7.11 10.77
CA TYR A 30 9.75 -6.26 11.03
C TYR A 30 10.08 -6.07 12.51
N MET A 31 9.20 -6.48 13.45
CA MET A 31 9.44 -6.34 14.90
C MET A 31 9.78 -7.67 15.60
N GLY A 32 9.68 -8.81 14.91
CA GLY A 32 9.97 -10.12 15.50
C GLY A 32 11.43 -10.23 15.94
N SER A 33 11.69 -11.02 16.99
CA SER A 33 13.03 -11.44 17.34
C SER A 33 13.62 -12.21 16.16
N ASN A 34 14.91 -11.97 15.85
CA ASN A 34 15.62 -12.76 14.84
C ASN A 34 15.73 -14.18 15.34
N CYS A 35 14.80 -15.04 14.92
CA CYS A 35 14.87 -16.46 15.22
C CYS A 35 15.58 -17.15 14.05
N SER A 36 16.77 -17.67 14.31
CA SER A 36 17.40 -18.62 13.40
C SER A 36 16.63 -19.94 13.47
N PHE A 37 16.22 -20.44 12.31
CA PHE A 37 15.57 -21.73 12.18
C PHE A 37 16.56 -22.78 11.68
N SER A 38 16.72 -23.89 12.39
CA SER A 38 17.57 -24.99 11.98
C SER A 38 16.77 -26.03 11.17
N LEU A 39 17.06 -26.13 9.88
CA LEU A 39 16.58 -27.20 9.03
C LEU A 39 17.68 -28.28 8.90
N GLY A 40 17.68 -29.26 9.80
CA GLY A 40 18.76 -30.22 9.90
C GLY A 40 20.07 -29.57 10.36
N ASN A 41 21.07 -29.52 9.46
CA ASN A 41 22.35 -28.86 9.72
C ASN A 41 22.47 -27.43 9.19
N LEU A 42 21.38 -26.89 8.62
CA LEU A 42 21.34 -25.53 8.04
C LEU A 42 20.63 -24.60 9.03
N GLU A 43 21.31 -23.56 9.46
CA GLU A 43 20.71 -22.47 10.20
C GLU A 43 20.25 -21.41 9.20
N LEU A 44 18.94 -21.10 9.19
CA LEU A 44 18.34 -20.10 8.32
C LEU A 44 18.00 -18.86 9.15
N GLU A 45 18.59 -17.74 8.80
CA GLU A 45 18.26 -16.48 9.43
C GLU A 45 16.88 -15.99 8.98
N ARG A 46 16.08 -15.49 9.93
CA ARG A 46 14.69 -15.06 9.68
C ARG A 46 13.85 -16.17 9.03
N GLY A 47 14.17 -17.43 9.34
CA GLY A 47 13.48 -18.60 8.79
C GLY A 47 11.99 -18.63 9.13
N GLU A 48 11.58 -18.00 10.25
CA GLU A 48 10.20 -17.84 10.69
C GLU A 48 9.35 -17.06 9.69
N LEU A 49 9.93 -16.19 8.84
CA LEU A 49 9.21 -15.40 7.83
C LEU A 49 8.99 -16.16 6.51
N LEU A 50 9.74 -17.20 6.22
CA LEU A 50 9.69 -17.89 4.92
C LEU A 50 8.28 -18.44 4.63
N PHE A 51 7.67 -19.14 5.57
CA PHE A 51 6.35 -19.72 5.36
C PHE A 51 5.23 -18.67 5.36
N PRO A 52 5.18 -17.68 6.29
CA PRO A 52 4.20 -16.60 6.24
C PRO A 52 4.24 -15.82 4.92
N LEU A 53 5.41 -15.45 4.43
CA LEU A 53 5.56 -14.75 3.16
C LEU A 53 5.09 -15.61 1.98
N LEU A 54 5.46 -16.88 1.92
CA LEU A 54 5.04 -17.80 0.87
C LEU A 54 3.51 -17.94 0.81
N PHE A 55 2.85 -18.20 1.96
CA PHE A 55 1.40 -18.32 2.02
C PHE A 55 0.69 -17.00 1.74
N MET A 56 1.27 -15.87 2.14
CA MET A 56 0.76 -14.56 1.81
C MET A 56 0.81 -14.30 0.30
N VAL A 57 1.91 -14.66 -0.38
CA VAL A 57 2.02 -14.60 -1.85
C VAL A 57 0.93 -15.44 -2.52
N CYS A 58 0.78 -16.70 -2.10
CA CYS A 58 -0.24 -17.60 -2.66
C CYS A 58 -1.65 -17.01 -2.53
N THR A 59 -1.95 -16.42 -1.38
CA THR A 59 -3.27 -15.84 -1.10
C THR A 59 -3.50 -14.55 -1.89
N LEU A 60 -2.52 -13.67 -1.97
CA LEU A 60 -2.61 -12.44 -2.78
C LEU A 60 -2.77 -12.77 -4.27
N ALA A 61 -2.01 -13.75 -4.77
CA ALA A 61 -2.17 -14.25 -6.14
C ALA A 61 -3.57 -14.85 -6.36
N ALA A 62 -4.07 -15.66 -5.42
CA ALA A 62 -5.42 -16.21 -5.50
C ALA A 62 -6.49 -15.11 -5.51
N CYS A 63 -6.34 -14.05 -4.70
CA CYS A 63 -7.22 -12.88 -4.71
C CYS A 63 -7.21 -12.15 -6.05
N ALA A 64 -6.07 -12.13 -6.73
CA ALA A 64 -5.91 -11.53 -8.05
C ALA A 64 -6.61 -12.31 -9.17
N PHE A 65 -6.73 -13.65 -9.04
CA PHE A 65 -7.40 -14.50 -10.02
C PHE A 65 -8.88 -14.74 -9.70
N ALA A 66 -9.25 -14.82 -8.41
CA ALA A 66 -10.59 -15.16 -7.96
C ALA A 66 -11.09 -14.21 -6.83
N PRO A 67 -11.30 -12.91 -7.12
CA PRO A 67 -11.58 -11.90 -6.09
C PRO A 67 -12.91 -12.15 -5.33
N ASN A 68 -13.88 -12.84 -5.93
CA ASN A 68 -15.16 -13.10 -5.30
C ASN A 68 -15.08 -14.19 -4.22
N SER A 69 -14.23 -15.19 -4.39
CA SER A 69 -14.04 -16.26 -3.38
C SER A 69 -13.34 -15.74 -2.13
N ALA A 70 -12.48 -14.72 -2.27
CA ALA A 70 -11.79 -14.08 -1.16
C ALA A 70 -12.74 -13.31 -0.22
N ARG A 71 -13.84 -12.77 -0.74
CA ARG A 71 -14.82 -12.01 0.07
C ARG A 71 -15.46 -12.86 1.15
N ALA A 72 -15.82 -14.10 0.85
CA ALA A 72 -16.49 -15.01 1.78
C ALA A 72 -15.60 -15.41 2.97
N ARG A 73 -14.26 -15.42 2.77
CA ARG A 73 -13.27 -15.84 3.77
C ARG A 73 -12.73 -14.69 4.61
N LEU A 74 -13.05 -13.45 4.25
CA LEU A 74 -12.50 -12.28 4.92
C LEU A 74 -12.87 -12.19 6.40
N LEU A 75 -14.06 -12.62 6.79
CA LEU A 75 -14.55 -12.50 8.17
C LEU A 75 -13.77 -13.37 9.15
N SER A 76 -13.30 -14.55 8.71
CA SER A 76 -12.52 -15.46 9.56
C SER A 76 -11.05 -15.11 9.64
N ALA A 77 -10.49 -14.42 8.63
CA ALA A 77 -9.08 -14.16 8.52
C ALA A 77 -8.46 -13.42 9.73
N PRO A 78 -9.01 -12.30 10.21
CA PRO A 78 -8.45 -11.60 11.37
C PRO A 78 -8.58 -12.38 12.68
N VAL A 79 -9.61 -13.21 12.80
CA VAL A 79 -9.77 -14.08 13.98
C VAL A 79 -8.68 -15.16 14.00
N ILE A 80 -8.38 -15.75 12.83
CA ILE A 80 -7.29 -16.72 12.72
C ILE A 80 -5.95 -16.09 13.04
N ILE A 81 -5.66 -14.90 12.51
CA ILE A 81 -4.41 -14.17 12.81
C ILE A 81 -4.30 -13.90 14.30
N ALA A 82 -5.34 -13.33 14.91
CA ALA A 82 -5.33 -13.01 16.34
C ALA A 82 -5.14 -14.26 17.20
N SER A 83 -5.81 -15.37 16.87
CA SER A 83 -5.69 -16.64 17.59
C SER A 83 -4.28 -17.21 17.47
N SER A 84 -3.66 -17.15 16.27
CA SER A 84 -2.31 -17.68 16.05
C SER A 84 -1.26 -16.86 16.79
N LEU A 85 -1.38 -15.53 16.78
CA LEU A 85 -0.48 -14.65 17.53
C LEU A 85 -0.64 -14.83 19.06
N LEU A 86 -1.86 -15.05 19.55
CA LEU A 86 -2.08 -15.34 20.96
C LEU A 86 -1.47 -16.67 21.39
N MET A 87 -1.53 -17.70 20.53
CA MET A 87 -0.88 -18.98 20.78
C MET A 87 0.64 -18.86 20.81
N GLY A 88 1.24 -18.06 19.92
CA GLY A 88 2.67 -17.79 19.92
C GLY A 88 3.14 -17.09 21.20
N ASN A 89 2.43 -16.04 21.62
CA ASN A 89 2.81 -15.24 22.78
C ASN A 89 2.54 -15.91 24.15
N ALA A 90 1.58 -16.83 24.22
CA ALA A 90 1.28 -17.54 25.48
C ALA A 90 2.47 -18.38 25.97
N SER A 91 3.43 -18.67 25.11
CA SER A 91 4.64 -19.44 25.44
C SER A 91 5.76 -18.60 26.02
N ASP A 92 5.88 -17.31 25.62
CA ASP A 92 6.96 -16.43 26.09
C ASP A 92 6.76 -15.97 27.56
N THR A 93 5.51 -15.89 28.03
CA THR A 93 5.20 -15.49 29.42
C THR A 93 5.64 -16.50 30.47
N SER A 94 5.94 -17.76 30.09
CA SER A 94 6.38 -18.80 31.02
C SER A 94 7.89 -18.91 31.18
N GLY A 95 8.69 -18.08 30.50
CA GLY A 95 10.17 -18.10 30.59
C GLY A 95 10.84 -19.33 29.97
N LYS A 96 10.08 -20.20 29.33
CA LYS A 96 10.58 -21.30 28.51
C LYS A 96 10.60 -20.88 27.05
N LYS A 97 11.76 -20.93 26.43
CA LYS A 97 11.91 -20.75 24.98
C LYS A 97 11.22 -21.92 24.24
N GLY A 98 10.00 -21.72 23.80
CA GLY A 98 9.25 -22.68 23.02
C GLY A 98 7.80 -22.22 22.85
N SER A 99 7.24 -22.34 21.64
CA SER A 99 5.84 -22.01 21.41
C SER A 99 4.94 -23.04 22.14
N LEU A 100 3.72 -22.63 22.53
CA LEU A 100 2.73 -23.55 23.14
C LEU A 100 2.49 -24.77 22.22
N ALA A 101 2.70 -24.59 20.94
CA ALA A 101 2.66 -25.63 19.92
C ALA A 101 3.89 -26.56 20.02
N GLU A 102 5.09 -26.06 20.35
CA GLU A 102 6.29 -26.87 20.63
C GLU A 102 6.13 -27.69 21.91
N GLU A 103 5.51 -27.12 22.93
CA GLU A 103 5.23 -27.82 24.20
C GLU A 103 4.17 -28.92 24.01
N LEU A 104 3.16 -28.71 23.15
CA LEU A 104 2.11 -29.67 22.83
C LEU A 104 2.55 -30.78 21.87
N LEU A 105 3.43 -30.48 20.91
CA LEU A 105 3.83 -31.40 19.85
C LEU A 105 5.24 -31.98 20.04
N GLY A 106 6.05 -31.43 20.95
CA GLY A 106 7.33 -32.00 21.39
C GLY A 106 8.45 -32.00 20.35
N THR A 107 8.29 -31.29 19.24
CA THR A 107 9.25 -31.28 18.12
C THR A 107 9.38 -29.91 17.48
N HIS A 108 10.63 -29.47 17.23
CA HIS A 108 10.95 -28.37 16.32
C HIS A 108 10.78 -28.80 14.85
N ASP A 109 9.59 -29.22 14.46
CA ASP A 109 9.34 -29.72 13.12
C ASP A 109 9.02 -28.60 12.15
N GLY A 110 9.64 -28.60 10.96
CA GLY A 110 9.33 -27.69 9.86
C GLY A 110 7.83 -27.70 9.47
N ALA A 111 7.11 -28.77 9.80
CA ALA A 111 5.66 -28.85 9.65
C ALA A 111 4.89 -27.88 10.55
N LEU A 112 5.36 -27.66 11.77
CA LEU A 112 4.75 -26.70 12.71
C LEU A 112 4.93 -25.27 12.23
N LEU A 113 6.15 -24.91 11.83
CA LEU A 113 6.42 -23.58 11.24
C LEU A 113 5.62 -23.34 9.96
N ALA A 114 5.48 -24.36 9.12
CA ALA A 114 4.62 -24.25 7.94
C ALA A 114 3.14 -24.04 8.30
N LEU A 115 2.66 -24.68 9.36
CA LEU A 115 1.29 -24.50 9.85
C LEU A 115 1.10 -23.08 10.42
N GLU A 116 2.01 -22.58 11.25
CA GLU A 116 1.99 -21.22 11.77
C GLU A 116 2.05 -20.20 10.63
N GLY A 117 2.96 -20.40 9.67
CA GLY A 117 3.07 -19.57 8.49
C GLY A 117 1.80 -19.55 7.66
N LEU A 118 1.12 -20.69 7.53
CA LEU A 118 -0.18 -20.78 6.86
C LEU A 118 -1.26 -19.99 7.60
N LEU A 119 -1.34 -20.16 8.93
CA LEU A 119 -2.37 -19.52 9.76
C LEU A 119 -2.18 -18.00 9.89
N VAL A 120 -0.98 -17.49 9.71
CA VAL A 120 -0.68 -16.06 9.74
C VAL A 120 -0.62 -15.47 8.33
N GLY A 121 0.14 -16.08 7.42
CA GLY A 121 0.40 -15.52 6.09
C GLY A 121 -0.82 -15.50 5.19
N ALA A 122 -1.57 -16.62 5.09
CA ALA A 122 -2.73 -16.68 4.22
C ALA A 122 -3.84 -15.70 4.62
N PRO A 123 -4.25 -15.60 5.92
CA PRO A 123 -5.22 -14.60 6.34
C PRO A 123 -4.73 -13.16 6.17
N SER A 124 -3.44 -12.89 6.41
CA SER A 124 -2.85 -11.55 6.22
C SER A 124 -2.97 -11.10 4.76
N GLY A 125 -2.73 -11.97 3.79
CA GLY A 125 -2.94 -11.68 2.37
C GLY A 125 -4.40 -11.33 2.04
N LEU A 126 -5.38 -12.01 2.65
CA LEU A 126 -6.80 -11.71 2.47
C LEU A 126 -7.17 -10.32 3.02
N VAL A 127 -6.70 -9.99 4.23
CA VAL A 127 -6.96 -8.68 4.86
C VAL A 127 -6.29 -7.58 4.06
N PHE A 128 -5.09 -7.83 3.54
CA PHE A 128 -4.36 -6.87 2.70
C PHE A 128 -5.13 -6.54 1.42
N ALA A 129 -5.59 -7.57 0.69
CA ALA A 129 -6.41 -7.39 -0.51
C ALA A 129 -7.74 -6.68 -0.20
N ALA A 130 -8.34 -6.92 0.97
CA ALA A 130 -9.56 -6.25 1.41
C ALA A 130 -9.33 -4.75 1.67
N TRP A 131 -8.21 -4.37 2.25
CA TRP A 131 -7.83 -2.96 2.41
C TRP A 131 -7.57 -2.30 1.06
N GLY A 132 -6.91 -2.97 0.11
CA GLY A 132 -6.77 -2.49 -1.25
C GLY A 132 -8.12 -2.15 -1.90
N ARG A 133 -9.12 -3.03 -1.70
CA ARG A 133 -10.50 -2.78 -2.18
C ARG A 133 -11.18 -1.63 -1.43
N ALA A 134 -11.03 -1.56 -0.11
CA ALA A 134 -11.66 -0.54 0.71
C ALA A 134 -11.12 0.86 0.38
N LEU A 135 -9.80 1.00 0.31
CA LEU A 135 -9.13 2.26 -0.07
C LEU A 135 -9.37 2.63 -1.54
N GLY A 136 -9.40 1.65 -2.45
CA GLY A 136 -9.73 1.87 -3.87
C GLY A 136 -11.14 2.39 -4.11
N GLY A 137 -12.03 2.29 -3.13
CA GLY A 137 -13.38 2.88 -3.17
C GLY A 137 -13.44 4.39 -2.89
N PHE A 138 -12.33 5.02 -2.49
CA PHE A 138 -12.21 6.48 -2.32
C PHE A 138 -11.66 7.14 -3.58
N GLU A 139 -11.81 8.46 -3.68
CA GLU A 139 -11.09 9.26 -4.66
C GLU A 139 -9.59 9.26 -4.33
N ILE A 140 -8.72 9.39 -5.35
CA ILE A 140 -7.26 9.30 -5.14
C ILE A 140 -6.76 10.40 -4.20
N GLU A 141 -7.34 11.61 -4.32
CA GLU A 141 -7.04 12.76 -3.45
C GLU A 141 -7.36 12.47 -1.96
N GLN A 142 -8.17 11.46 -1.67
CA GLN A 142 -8.49 11.00 -0.31
C GLN A 142 -7.80 9.69 0.04
N SER A 143 -7.73 8.73 -0.90
CA SER A 143 -7.22 7.38 -0.62
C SER A 143 -5.72 7.37 -0.30
N VAL A 144 -4.93 8.17 -1.02
CA VAL A 144 -3.48 8.25 -0.81
C VAL A 144 -3.15 8.91 0.53
N PRO A 145 -3.70 10.09 0.89
CA PRO A 145 -3.51 10.63 2.25
C PRO A 145 -4.02 9.72 3.35
N CYS A 146 -5.13 9.01 3.17
CA CYS A 146 -5.61 8.03 4.15
C CYS A 146 -4.61 6.89 4.36
N ALA A 147 -3.97 6.39 3.29
CA ALA A 147 -2.94 5.37 3.38
C ALA A 147 -1.68 5.90 4.09
N LEU A 148 -1.22 7.11 3.76
CA LEU A 148 -0.05 7.74 4.40
C LEU A 148 -0.28 8.00 5.90
N ILE A 149 -1.42 8.61 6.27
CA ILE A 149 -1.75 8.89 7.66
C ILE A 149 -1.94 7.57 8.43
N GLY A 150 -2.64 6.60 7.84
CA GLY A 150 -2.82 5.29 8.45
C GLY A 150 -1.50 4.57 8.69
N SER A 151 -0.55 4.62 7.75
CA SER A 151 0.77 4.03 7.91
C SER A 151 1.62 4.74 8.97
N ALA A 152 1.58 6.08 9.02
CA ALA A 152 2.25 6.85 10.06
C ALA A 152 1.71 6.53 11.46
N LEU A 153 0.37 6.44 11.61
CA LEU A 153 -0.26 6.06 12.87
C LEU A 153 0.05 4.60 13.24
N GLY A 154 0.07 3.69 12.27
CA GLY A 154 0.47 2.31 12.50
C GLY A 154 1.90 2.20 13.03
N ALA A 155 2.84 2.92 12.42
CA ALA A 155 4.22 3.01 12.88
C ALA A 155 4.33 3.65 14.28
N ALA A 156 3.54 4.69 14.56
CA ALA A 156 3.50 5.31 15.88
C ALA A 156 2.98 4.33 16.95
N VAL A 157 1.97 3.52 16.63
CA VAL A 157 1.50 2.44 17.51
C VAL A 157 2.61 1.44 17.79
N CYS A 158 3.32 0.97 16.74
CA CYS A 158 4.46 0.07 16.90
C CYS A 158 5.59 0.68 17.73
N PHE A 159 5.89 1.96 17.53
CA PHE A 159 6.89 2.68 18.32
C PHE A 159 6.53 2.73 19.80
N LEU A 160 5.27 3.02 20.11
CA LEU A 160 4.78 3.05 21.49
C LEU A 160 4.77 1.66 22.14
N LEU A 161 4.35 0.64 21.39
CA LEU A 161 4.33 -0.75 21.87
C LEU A 161 5.74 -1.32 22.04
N GLY A 162 6.69 -0.94 21.18
CA GLY A 162 8.10 -1.36 21.29
C GLY A 162 8.86 -0.69 22.44
N SER A 163 8.34 0.40 23.02
CA SER A 163 8.94 1.02 24.19
C SER A 163 8.51 0.26 25.46
N LYS A 164 9.32 -0.70 25.90
CA LYS A 164 9.10 -1.52 27.13
C LYS A 164 8.79 -0.68 28.39
N ALA A 165 9.04 0.62 28.36
CA ALA A 165 8.76 1.53 29.45
C ALA A 165 7.27 1.89 29.63
N LEU A 166 6.43 1.75 28.58
CA LEU A 166 5.04 2.19 28.61
C LEU A 166 4.04 1.06 28.89
N LEU A 167 4.29 -0.17 28.43
CA LEU A 167 3.34 -1.27 28.52
C LEU A 167 4.07 -2.60 28.78
N SER A 168 3.85 -3.19 29.94
CA SER A 168 4.36 -4.54 30.27
C SER A 168 3.70 -5.66 29.46
N GLU A 169 2.56 -5.38 28.85
CA GLU A 169 1.72 -6.35 28.13
C GLU A 169 1.57 -5.94 26.64
N ALA A 170 2.59 -5.27 26.07
CA ALA A 170 2.53 -4.73 24.70
C ALA A 170 2.23 -5.81 23.65
N GLU A 171 2.75 -7.01 23.84
CA GLU A 171 2.58 -8.15 22.93
C GLU A 171 1.11 -8.57 22.79
N LEU A 172 0.34 -8.56 23.89
CA LEU A 172 -1.09 -8.85 23.84
C LEU A 172 -1.87 -7.86 22.98
N PHE A 173 -1.50 -6.56 23.00
CA PHE A 173 -2.16 -5.56 22.16
C PHE A 173 -1.97 -5.83 20.66
N ILE A 174 -0.80 -6.31 20.24
CA ILE A 174 -0.51 -6.65 18.85
C ILE A 174 -1.47 -7.72 18.34
N CYS A 175 -1.80 -8.71 19.19
CA CYS A 175 -2.71 -9.80 18.85
C CYS A 175 -4.15 -9.32 18.55
N PHE A 176 -4.58 -8.20 19.13
CA PHE A 176 -5.92 -7.65 18.91
C PHE A 176 -5.99 -6.69 17.69
N LEU A 177 -4.87 -6.20 17.18
CA LEU A 177 -4.85 -5.25 16.04
C LEU A 177 -5.58 -5.78 14.79
N PRO A 178 -5.47 -7.06 14.40
CA PRO A 178 -6.23 -7.59 13.27
C PRO A 178 -7.74 -7.52 13.47
N LEU A 179 -8.22 -7.74 14.70
CA LEU A 179 -9.65 -7.66 15.04
C LEU A 179 -10.16 -6.23 15.00
N VAL A 180 -9.38 -5.28 15.49
CA VAL A 180 -9.68 -3.83 15.40
C VAL A 180 -9.77 -3.42 13.93
N SER A 181 -8.80 -3.84 13.11
CA SER A 181 -8.80 -3.60 11.68
C SER A 181 -10.06 -4.16 10.99
N LEU A 182 -10.49 -5.39 11.34
CA LEU A 182 -11.72 -5.97 10.83
C LEU A 182 -12.96 -5.16 11.20
N ALA A 183 -13.05 -4.72 12.46
CA ALA A 183 -14.19 -3.92 12.93
C ALA A 183 -14.36 -2.65 12.08
N PHE A 184 -13.26 -1.96 11.78
CA PHE A 184 -13.27 -0.79 10.90
C PHE A 184 -13.60 -1.13 9.44
N LEU A 185 -13.09 -2.24 8.91
CA LEU A 185 -13.47 -2.72 7.56
C LEU A 185 -14.97 -2.98 7.46
N LEU A 186 -15.56 -3.65 8.44
CA LEU A 186 -17.00 -3.91 8.47
C LEU A 186 -17.81 -2.63 8.61
N ALA A 187 -17.35 -1.69 9.43
CA ALA A 187 -17.99 -0.37 9.57
C ALA A 187 -17.95 0.39 8.24
N LEU A 188 -16.82 0.39 7.52
CA LEU A 188 -16.69 0.98 6.19
C LEU A 188 -17.62 0.34 5.18
N GLN A 189 -17.73 -0.99 5.17
CA GLN A 189 -18.64 -1.71 4.28
C GLN A 189 -20.11 -1.35 4.55
N ARG A 190 -20.52 -1.24 5.82
CA ARG A 190 -21.87 -0.82 6.20
C ARG A 190 -22.18 0.61 5.72
N ILE A 191 -21.26 1.56 5.94
CA ILE A 191 -21.43 2.95 5.50
C ILE A 191 -21.48 3.00 3.96
N SER A 192 -20.63 2.24 3.27
CA SER A 192 -20.63 2.19 1.81
C SER A 192 -21.89 1.54 1.23
N ALA A 193 -22.52 0.60 1.95
CA ALA A 193 -23.75 -0.05 1.54
C ALA A 193 -24.99 0.91 1.64
N THR A 194 -24.93 1.89 2.54
CA THR A 194 -26.00 2.91 2.68
C THR A 194 -25.95 4.02 1.64
N LEU A 195 -24.80 4.17 0.96
CA LEU A 195 -24.66 5.10 -0.13
C LEU A 195 -25.28 4.50 -1.40
N PRO A 196 -26.04 5.28 -2.20
CA PRO A 196 -26.54 4.80 -3.47
C PRO A 196 -25.32 4.35 -4.30
N LYS A 197 -25.21 3.04 -4.49
CA LYS A 197 -24.22 2.50 -5.43
C LYS A 197 -24.53 3.12 -6.79
N PRO A 198 -23.59 3.79 -7.47
CA PRO A 198 -23.66 3.83 -8.90
C PRO A 198 -23.65 2.34 -9.29
N LYS A 199 -24.76 1.84 -9.83
CA LYS A 199 -24.75 0.53 -10.49
C LYS A 199 -23.62 0.65 -11.48
N ASP A 200 -22.59 -0.15 -11.26
CA ASP A 200 -21.42 -0.21 -12.09
C ASP A 200 -21.89 -0.18 -13.56
N ALA A 201 -21.88 1.00 -14.16
CA ALA A 201 -21.67 1.09 -15.56
C ALA A 201 -20.24 0.58 -15.73
N ALA A 202 -20.12 -0.74 -15.70
CA ALA A 202 -18.91 -1.43 -16.04
C ALA A 202 -18.67 -1.08 -17.50
N ILE A 203 -18.09 0.09 -17.72
CA ILE A 203 -17.37 0.37 -18.95
C ILE A 203 -16.28 -0.69 -18.91
N LYS A 204 -16.57 -1.83 -19.60
CA LYS A 204 -15.53 -2.79 -19.88
C LYS A 204 -14.48 -1.97 -20.63
N PRO A 205 -13.34 -1.65 -20.01
CA PRO A 205 -12.30 -0.97 -20.72
C PRO A 205 -12.01 -1.84 -21.95
N ASP A 206 -11.88 -1.22 -23.10
CA ASP A 206 -11.33 -1.91 -24.27
C ASP A 206 -10.16 -2.73 -23.79
N LYS A 207 -10.19 -4.06 -24.02
CA LYS A 207 -9.26 -5.03 -23.42
C LYS A 207 -7.89 -4.38 -23.31
N PRO A 208 -7.35 -4.16 -22.09
CA PRO A 208 -6.10 -3.45 -21.96
C PRO A 208 -5.10 -4.18 -22.83
N LYS A 209 -4.49 -3.48 -23.78
CA LYS A 209 -3.34 -4.01 -24.52
C LYS A 209 -2.41 -4.52 -23.45
N LYS A 210 -2.14 -5.83 -23.45
CA LYS A 210 -1.33 -6.58 -22.47
C LYS A 210 0.02 -5.87 -22.34
N ASN A 211 0.10 -4.89 -21.46
CA ASN A 211 1.05 -3.81 -21.54
C ASN A 211 2.41 -4.30 -21.04
N ARG A 212 3.43 -4.06 -21.86
CA ARG A 212 4.84 -4.14 -21.46
C ARG A 212 5.08 -3.36 -20.16
N PHE A 213 4.33 -2.29 -19.95
CA PHE A 213 4.35 -1.46 -18.75
C PHE A 213 3.97 -2.24 -17.48
N THR A 214 2.86 -3.00 -17.47
CA THR A 214 2.45 -3.79 -16.30
C THR A 214 3.50 -4.86 -15.94
N ARG A 215 4.13 -5.50 -16.93
CA ARG A 215 5.20 -6.48 -16.66
C ARG A 215 6.45 -5.82 -16.08
N ARG A 216 6.84 -4.67 -16.61
CA ARG A 216 7.97 -3.88 -16.14
C ARG A 216 7.74 -3.41 -14.70
N LEU A 217 6.52 -2.96 -14.40
CA LEU A 217 6.06 -2.59 -13.06
C LEU A 217 6.20 -3.75 -12.07
N LEU A 218 5.64 -4.91 -12.38
CA LEU A 218 5.71 -6.09 -11.51
C LEU A 218 7.15 -6.58 -11.31
N LEU A 219 7.99 -6.52 -12.33
CA LEU A 219 9.41 -6.87 -12.22
C LEU A 219 10.15 -5.89 -11.29
N GLY A 220 9.90 -4.58 -11.43
CA GLY A 220 10.48 -3.58 -10.53
C GLY A 220 10.06 -3.77 -9.08
N THR A 221 8.78 -4.06 -8.86
CA THR A 221 8.25 -4.36 -7.53
C THR A 221 8.90 -5.62 -6.92
N LEU A 222 9.09 -6.66 -7.74
CA LEU A 222 9.76 -7.89 -7.33
C LEU A 222 11.23 -7.63 -6.96
N LEU A 223 11.95 -6.81 -7.73
CA LEU A 223 13.35 -6.47 -7.41
C LEU A 223 13.48 -5.64 -6.13
N PHE A 224 12.52 -4.74 -5.84
CA PHE A 224 12.51 -4.05 -4.56
C PHE A 224 12.29 -5.01 -3.39
N GLY A 225 11.36 -5.97 -3.54
CA GLY A 225 11.17 -7.03 -2.55
C GLY A 225 12.44 -7.87 -2.37
N LEU A 226 13.10 -8.26 -3.47
CA LEU A 226 14.35 -9.02 -3.44
C LEU A 226 15.45 -8.28 -2.64
N ALA A 227 15.63 -7.00 -2.92
CA ALA A 227 16.60 -6.17 -2.20
C ALA A 227 16.33 -6.16 -0.69
N THR A 228 15.06 -6.07 -0.30
CA THR A 228 14.68 -6.05 1.12
C THR A 228 14.87 -7.40 1.79
N GLY A 229 14.46 -8.49 1.14
CA GLY A 229 14.67 -9.83 1.70
C GLY A 229 16.15 -10.12 1.92
N ILE A 230 17.03 -9.75 0.99
CA ILE A 230 18.49 -9.87 1.18
C ILE A 230 18.94 -9.02 2.37
N MET A 231 18.41 -7.80 2.51
CA MET A 231 18.80 -6.93 3.61
C MET A 231 18.36 -7.44 4.97
N GLN A 232 17.22 -8.10 5.06
CA GLN A 232 16.74 -8.67 6.33
C GLN A 232 17.64 -9.79 6.86
N THR A 233 18.36 -10.50 6.00
CA THR A 233 19.34 -11.51 6.41
C THR A 233 20.69 -10.89 6.79
N TYR A 234 21.01 -9.70 6.26
CA TYR A 234 22.27 -9.01 6.56
C TYR A 234 22.34 -8.44 7.98
N GLY A 235 21.23 -7.88 8.48
CA GLY A 235 21.18 -7.25 9.81
C GLY A 235 20.95 -8.22 10.98
N SER A 236 20.92 -9.51 10.71
CA SER A 236 20.55 -10.54 11.68
C SER A 236 21.78 -11.25 12.19
N ASP A 237 22.54 -10.64 13.11
CA ASP A 237 23.48 -11.43 13.91
C ASP A 237 22.69 -12.37 14.83
N PRO A 238 22.95 -13.70 14.79
CA PRO A 238 22.26 -14.65 15.67
C PRO A 238 22.51 -14.28 17.12
N GLY A 239 21.48 -13.79 17.81
CA GLY A 239 21.55 -13.43 19.22
C GLY A 239 21.61 -11.92 19.52
N MET A 240 21.64 -11.04 18.52
CA MET A 240 21.37 -9.62 18.73
C MET A 240 19.87 -9.36 18.63
N ASP A 241 19.30 -8.80 19.68
CA ASP A 241 17.95 -8.23 19.63
C ASP A 241 17.88 -7.18 18.51
N ALA A 242 17.01 -7.36 17.53
CA ALA A 242 16.72 -6.40 16.44
C ALA A 242 16.22 -5.04 16.96
N THR A 243 16.24 -4.85 18.26
CA THR A 243 15.61 -3.79 19.02
C THR A 243 16.29 -2.41 18.95
N PRO A 244 17.61 -2.22 18.74
CA PRO A 244 18.15 -0.85 18.78
C PRO A 244 17.86 -0.04 17.51
N THR A 245 17.64 -0.67 16.36
CA THR A 245 17.44 0.02 15.07
C THR A 245 16.00 0.37 14.80
N LEU A 246 15.06 -0.40 15.36
CA LEU A 246 13.62 -0.26 15.10
C LEU A 246 13.04 1.13 15.46
N PRO A 247 13.34 1.75 16.63
CA PRO A 247 12.82 3.08 16.95
C PRO A 247 13.25 4.13 15.92
N VAL A 248 14.49 4.08 15.45
CA VAL A 248 15.01 5.02 14.43
C VAL A 248 14.30 4.78 13.10
N THR A 249 14.14 3.53 12.70
CA THR A 249 13.39 3.14 11.48
C THR A 249 11.97 3.71 11.50
N LEU A 250 11.24 3.50 12.59
CA LEU A 250 9.84 3.95 12.71
C LEU A 250 9.72 5.48 12.73
N VAL A 251 10.64 6.18 13.43
CA VAL A 251 10.66 7.66 13.44
C VAL A 251 10.93 8.20 12.04
N LEU A 252 11.94 7.69 11.33
CA LEU A 252 12.24 8.10 9.95
C LEU A 252 11.07 7.81 9.01
N PHE A 253 10.42 6.67 9.16
CA PHE A 253 9.23 6.33 8.38
C PHE A 253 8.04 7.27 8.66
N ILE A 254 7.79 7.63 9.92
CA ILE A 254 6.77 8.62 10.27
C ILE A 254 7.09 9.97 9.64
N LEU A 255 8.34 10.42 9.74
CA LEU A 255 8.79 11.67 9.13
C LEU A 255 8.62 11.65 7.59
N PHE A 256 8.92 10.51 6.96
CA PHE A 256 8.63 10.32 5.53
C PHE A 256 7.14 10.48 5.22
N CYS A 257 6.26 9.83 5.97
CA CYS A 257 4.82 9.93 5.74
C CYS A 257 4.32 11.37 5.89
N LEU A 258 4.83 12.11 6.88
CA LEU A 258 4.49 13.53 7.08
C LEU A 258 5.00 14.40 5.93
N ALA A 259 6.23 14.18 5.45
CA ALA A 259 6.77 14.88 4.30
C ALA A 259 5.98 14.56 3.01
N ALA A 260 5.62 13.29 2.80
CA ALA A 260 4.78 12.87 1.70
C ALA A 260 3.41 13.54 1.72
N LEU A 261 2.77 13.67 2.89
CA LEU A 261 1.49 14.38 3.04
C LEU A 261 1.58 15.85 2.65
N GLN A 262 2.72 16.52 2.95
CA GLN A 262 2.93 17.91 2.53
C GLN A 262 2.99 18.04 1.01
N LEU A 263 3.53 17.05 0.29
CA LEU A 263 3.55 17.04 -1.17
C LEU A 263 2.13 16.97 -1.76
N PHE A 264 1.22 16.22 -1.12
CA PHE A 264 -0.18 16.13 -1.55
C PHE A 264 -1.01 17.35 -1.12
N GLY A 265 -0.69 17.99 -0.01
CA GLY A 265 -1.38 19.19 0.47
C GLY A 265 -1.01 20.49 -0.28
N GLY A 266 0.14 20.53 -0.93
CA GLY A 266 0.66 21.71 -1.62
C GLY A 266 0.05 22.03 -2.99
N GLU A 267 -0.70 21.12 -3.61
CA GLU A 267 -1.31 21.35 -4.94
C GLU A 267 -2.42 22.39 -4.96
N GLY A 268 -3.00 22.75 -3.81
CA GLY A 268 -3.96 23.87 -3.70
C GLY A 268 -3.32 25.23 -3.40
N ALA A 269 -2.06 25.27 -3.04
CA ALA A 269 -1.34 26.50 -2.85
C ALA A 269 -0.91 27.04 -4.22
N LYS A 270 -1.43 28.20 -4.62
CA LYS A 270 -0.94 28.99 -5.77
C LYS A 270 0.59 29.01 -5.68
N PRO A 271 1.30 28.85 -6.82
CA PRO A 271 2.76 28.95 -6.80
C PRO A 271 3.14 30.22 -6.04
N ALA A 272 3.95 30.05 -5.00
CA ALA A 272 4.38 31.18 -4.18
C ALA A 272 4.94 32.24 -5.11
N PRO A 273 4.56 33.53 -4.92
CA PRO A 273 5.08 34.62 -5.76
C PRO A 273 6.61 34.51 -5.75
N LYS A 274 7.22 34.67 -6.93
CA LYS A 274 8.68 34.53 -7.12
C LYS A 274 9.48 35.44 -6.21
N ASP A 275 8.82 36.40 -5.59
CA ASP A 275 9.41 37.46 -4.73
C ASP A 275 9.16 37.21 -3.21
N ALA A 276 8.67 36.05 -2.79
CA ALA A 276 8.55 35.75 -1.37
C ALA A 276 9.95 35.68 -0.71
N PRO A 277 10.19 36.37 0.43
CA PRO A 277 11.49 36.33 1.10
C PRO A 277 11.82 34.89 1.50
N ARG A 278 12.92 34.37 0.96
CA ARG A 278 13.44 33.06 1.30
C ARG A 278 13.89 33.05 2.76
N PRO A 279 13.48 32.08 3.58
CA PRO A 279 13.96 32.01 4.96
C PRO A 279 15.48 31.87 4.95
N GLU A 280 16.16 32.87 5.49
CA GLU A 280 17.61 32.89 5.62
C GLU A 280 18.02 32.03 6.81
N GLY A 281 18.71 30.92 6.53
CA GLY A 281 19.48 30.14 7.48
C GLY A 281 18.66 29.27 8.49
N GLY A 282 19.06 28.01 8.64
CA GLY A 282 18.59 27.10 9.66
C GLY A 282 18.06 25.78 9.10
N MET A 283 17.79 24.82 9.98
CA MET A 283 17.27 23.49 9.68
C MET A 283 15.95 23.54 8.88
N LEU A 284 15.06 24.51 9.16
CA LEU A 284 13.82 24.75 8.42
C LEU A 284 14.07 25.16 6.96
N ALA A 285 15.11 25.96 6.70
CA ALA A 285 15.49 26.33 5.35
C ALA A 285 16.16 25.18 4.57
N ALA A 286 16.82 24.25 5.27
CA ALA A 286 17.34 23.03 4.67
C ALA A 286 16.18 22.06 4.33
N ILE A 287 15.22 21.90 5.21
CA ILE A 287 13.99 21.09 4.99
C ILE A 287 13.19 21.69 3.84
N SER A 288 12.97 23.01 3.80
CA SER A 288 12.22 23.66 2.71
C SER A 288 12.94 23.55 1.36
N ARG A 289 14.28 23.62 1.34
CA ARG A 289 15.07 23.36 0.13
C ARG A 289 15.01 21.89 -0.31
N GLY A 290 15.05 20.95 0.64
CA GLY A 290 14.87 19.53 0.38
C GLY A 290 13.48 19.24 -0.20
N VAL A 291 12.43 19.81 0.38
CA VAL A 291 11.06 19.72 -0.13
C VAL A 291 10.94 20.35 -1.51
N ALA A 292 11.54 21.53 -1.74
CA ALA A 292 11.57 22.19 -3.05
C ALA A 292 12.35 21.38 -4.10
N PHE A 293 13.43 20.69 -3.71
CA PHE A 293 14.16 19.78 -4.58
C PHE A 293 13.29 18.57 -4.97
N VAL A 294 12.56 18.01 -4.03
CA VAL A 294 11.61 16.90 -4.26
C VAL A 294 10.42 17.35 -5.11
N GLN A 295 9.95 18.61 -4.93
CA GLN A 295 8.88 19.24 -5.72
C GLN A 295 9.32 19.76 -7.08
N GLY A 296 10.61 20.03 -7.27
CA GLY A 296 11.21 20.75 -8.41
C GLY A 296 11.25 20.00 -9.74
N GLY A 297 10.33 19.07 -9.98
CA GLY A 297 10.17 18.39 -11.26
C GLY A 297 8.70 18.27 -11.65
N ASP A 298 8.41 18.03 -12.93
CA ASP A 298 7.09 17.70 -13.48
C ASP A 298 6.50 16.39 -12.91
N ALA A 299 7.08 15.88 -11.80
CA ALA A 299 6.81 14.54 -11.28
C ALA A 299 5.50 14.41 -10.49
N GLY A 300 4.86 15.51 -10.11
CA GLY A 300 3.66 15.48 -9.26
C GLY A 300 3.90 14.88 -7.86
N PRO A 301 2.88 14.86 -6.98
CA PRO A 301 3.05 14.41 -5.59
C PRO A 301 3.50 12.96 -5.45
N LEU A 302 2.93 12.06 -6.26
CA LEU A 302 3.27 10.64 -6.20
C LEU A 302 4.70 10.36 -6.69
N GLY A 303 5.15 11.06 -7.73
CA GLY A 303 6.53 10.99 -8.21
C GLY A 303 7.53 11.53 -7.17
N GLY A 304 7.18 12.63 -6.50
CA GLY A 304 7.96 13.19 -5.40
C GLY A 304 8.12 12.24 -4.22
N THR A 305 7.02 11.59 -3.80
CA THR A 305 7.07 10.58 -2.71
C THR A 305 7.90 9.36 -3.08
N TYR A 306 7.82 8.90 -4.34
CA TYR A 306 8.66 7.81 -4.83
C TYR A 306 10.15 8.20 -4.82
N ARG A 307 10.50 9.41 -5.28
CA ARG A 307 11.87 9.93 -5.22
C ARG A 307 12.39 9.95 -3.78
N LEU A 308 11.59 10.44 -2.84
CA LEU A 308 11.98 10.51 -1.44
C LEU A 308 12.21 9.13 -0.83
N SER A 309 11.35 8.15 -1.12
CA SER A 309 11.53 6.77 -0.65
C SER A 309 12.78 6.12 -1.25
N GLY A 310 13.04 6.35 -2.55
CA GLY A 310 14.24 5.89 -3.23
C GLY A 310 15.52 6.49 -2.65
N LEU A 311 15.52 7.78 -2.32
CA LEU A 311 16.66 8.45 -1.67
C LEU A 311 16.95 7.88 -0.28
N LEU A 312 15.92 7.61 0.53
CA LEU A 312 16.08 6.97 1.83
C LEU A 312 16.65 5.57 1.70
N LEU A 313 16.09 4.77 0.80
CA LEU A 313 16.53 3.40 0.56
C LEU A 313 17.99 3.35 0.08
N MET A 314 18.33 4.15 -0.94
CA MET A 314 19.68 4.21 -1.49
C MET A 314 20.68 4.81 -0.51
N GLY A 315 20.25 5.86 0.22
CA GLY A 315 21.08 6.48 1.26
C GLY A 315 21.45 5.50 2.35
N GLY A 316 20.48 4.65 2.78
CA GLY A 316 20.75 3.58 3.73
C GLY A 316 21.79 2.58 3.22
N PHE A 317 21.67 2.10 1.99
CA PHE A 317 22.63 1.15 1.41
C PHE A 317 24.01 1.74 1.16
N LEU A 318 24.10 2.99 0.66
CA LEU A 318 25.37 3.62 0.32
C LEU A 318 26.18 4.05 1.54
N PHE A 319 25.49 4.43 2.61
CA PHE A 319 26.13 5.04 3.78
C PHE A 319 26.03 4.15 5.03
N VAL A 320 25.72 2.86 4.87
CA VAL A 320 25.51 1.94 5.98
C VAL A 320 26.65 1.97 7.00
N GLU A 321 27.89 1.93 6.53
CA GLU A 321 29.08 1.94 7.38
C GLU A 321 29.38 3.34 7.95
N VAL A 322 29.28 4.38 7.10
CA VAL A 322 29.55 5.78 7.50
C VAL A 322 28.53 6.28 8.51
N LEU A 323 27.27 5.89 8.36
CA LEU A 323 26.19 6.25 9.30
C LEU A 323 26.41 5.59 10.67
N GLY A 324 26.93 4.36 10.70
CA GLY A 324 27.31 3.67 11.93
C GLY A 324 28.34 4.46 12.76
N ASP A 325 29.34 5.04 12.11
CA ASP A 325 30.37 5.85 12.76
C ASP A 325 29.83 7.11 13.45
N ILE A 326 28.72 7.67 12.93
CA ILE A 326 28.03 8.83 13.53
C ILE A 326 26.85 8.44 14.43
N GLY A 327 26.72 7.17 14.77
CA GLY A 327 25.71 6.67 15.69
C GLY A 327 24.30 6.52 15.09
N VAL A 328 24.17 6.57 13.77
CA VAL A 328 22.92 6.29 13.06
C VAL A 328 23.02 4.93 12.38
N PRO A 329 22.21 3.94 12.75
CA PRO A 329 22.24 2.64 12.08
C PRO A 329 21.83 2.78 10.60
N GLY A 330 22.73 2.51 9.67
CA GLY A 330 22.45 2.59 8.22
C GLY A 330 21.33 1.64 7.78
N GLU A 331 21.21 0.50 8.44
CA GLU A 331 20.11 -0.45 8.29
C GLU A 331 18.75 0.16 8.61
N ALA A 332 18.65 0.97 9.68
CA ALA A 332 17.43 1.67 10.04
C ALA A 332 17.00 2.66 8.95
N VAL A 333 17.94 3.33 8.31
CA VAL A 333 17.68 4.25 7.20
C VAL A 333 17.18 3.48 5.98
N ALA A 334 17.85 2.38 5.61
CA ALA A 334 17.44 1.55 4.47
C ALA A 334 16.08 0.90 4.72
N MET A 335 15.83 0.37 5.92
CA MET A 335 14.53 -0.23 6.28
C MET A 335 13.42 0.83 6.30
N SER A 336 13.67 2.05 6.78
CA SER A 336 12.70 3.14 6.69
C SER A 336 12.38 3.52 5.25
N GLY A 337 13.37 3.51 4.38
CA GLY A 337 13.21 3.69 2.93
C GLY A 337 12.34 2.61 2.30
N PHE A 338 12.51 1.36 2.72
CA PHE A 338 11.68 0.25 2.25
C PHE A 338 10.23 0.34 2.75
N LEU A 339 9.99 0.59 4.04
CA LEU A 339 8.63 0.83 4.56
C LEU A 339 7.96 2.00 3.83
N SER A 340 8.71 3.05 3.53
CA SER A 340 8.27 4.18 2.74
C SER A 340 7.88 3.77 1.32
N LEU A 341 8.68 2.91 0.69
CA LEU A 341 8.40 2.37 -0.63
C LEU A 341 7.13 1.49 -0.64
N ILE A 342 6.88 0.68 0.40
CA ILE A 342 5.64 -0.09 0.53
C ILE A 342 4.43 0.84 0.45
N VAL A 343 4.42 1.96 1.18
CA VAL A 343 3.29 2.91 1.17
C VAL A 343 3.15 3.60 -0.19
N VAL A 344 4.26 3.91 -0.86
CA VAL A 344 4.23 4.42 -2.24
C VAL A 344 3.65 3.37 -3.18
N MET A 345 3.98 2.09 -3.02
CA MET A 345 3.39 0.98 -3.80
C MET A 345 1.89 0.81 -3.50
N VAL A 346 1.46 0.95 -2.24
CA VAL A 346 0.03 1.03 -1.89
C VAL A 346 -0.65 2.10 -2.73
N SER A 347 -0.11 3.31 -2.72
CA SER A 347 -0.65 4.45 -3.48
C SER A 347 -0.67 4.19 -4.98
N LEU A 348 0.40 3.62 -5.53
CA LEU A 348 0.51 3.26 -6.94
C LEU A 348 -0.55 2.22 -7.36
N PHE A 349 -0.71 1.15 -6.58
CA PHE A 349 -1.68 0.11 -6.94
C PHE A 349 -3.12 0.57 -6.78
N LEU A 350 -3.41 1.52 -5.88
CA LEU A 350 -4.70 2.21 -5.80
C LEU A 350 -4.97 3.03 -7.08
N VAL A 351 -3.99 3.82 -7.52
CA VAL A 351 -4.03 4.59 -8.78
C VAL A 351 -4.25 3.67 -9.97
N MET A 352 -3.50 2.58 -10.08
CA MET A 352 -3.67 1.61 -11.17
C MET A 352 -5.03 0.92 -11.14
N GLY A 353 -5.54 0.58 -9.96
CA GLY A 353 -6.87 0.01 -9.82
C GLY A 353 -7.96 0.92 -10.37
N LYS A 354 -7.81 2.23 -10.21
CA LYS A 354 -8.70 3.25 -10.79
C LYS A 354 -8.60 3.30 -12.31
N ILE A 355 -7.37 3.29 -12.86
CA ILE A 355 -7.13 3.34 -14.31
C ILE A 355 -7.69 2.08 -14.99
N ASP A 356 -7.49 0.92 -14.39
CA ASP A 356 -7.98 -0.35 -14.92
C ASP A 356 -9.52 -0.47 -14.85
N GLY A 357 -10.19 0.33 -14.01
CA GLY A 357 -11.64 0.33 -13.84
C GLY A 357 -12.22 -0.99 -13.30
N GLY A 358 -11.36 -1.89 -12.82
CA GLY A 358 -11.70 -3.19 -12.26
C GLY A 358 -11.79 -3.20 -10.73
N ASP A 359 -11.83 -4.39 -10.13
CA ASP A 359 -11.73 -4.53 -8.68
C ASP A 359 -10.31 -4.17 -8.21
N ALA A 360 -10.19 -3.13 -7.40
CA ALA A 360 -8.91 -2.67 -6.88
C ALA A 360 -8.13 -3.78 -6.13
N ALA A 361 -8.83 -4.76 -5.53
CA ALA A 361 -8.18 -5.91 -4.90
C ALA A 361 -7.38 -6.77 -5.88
N VAL A 362 -7.76 -6.81 -7.16
CA VAL A 362 -7.03 -7.57 -8.20
C VAL A 362 -5.69 -6.92 -8.50
N THR A 363 -5.68 -5.62 -8.73
CA THR A 363 -4.45 -4.86 -9.02
C THR A 363 -3.54 -4.83 -7.80
N PHE A 364 -4.12 -4.62 -6.63
CA PHE A 364 -3.45 -4.62 -5.35
C PHE A 364 -2.83 -5.99 -5.05
N GLY A 365 -3.61 -7.07 -5.21
CA GLY A 365 -3.14 -8.43 -4.99
C GLY A 365 -1.98 -8.81 -5.92
N ARG A 366 -2.03 -8.43 -7.21
CA ARG A 366 -0.93 -8.68 -8.17
C ARG A 366 0.34 -7.95 -7.80
N GLY A 367 0.22 -6.66 -7.47
CA GLY A 367 1.36 -5.83 -7.12
C GLY A 367 2.06 -6.32 -5.86
N PHE A 368 1.29 -6.54 -4.79
CA PHE A 368 1.85 -7.00 -3.53
C PHE A 368 2.28 -8.47 -3.57
N ALA A 369 1.65 -9.34 -4.35
CA ALA A 369 2.17 -10.68 -4.58
C ALA A 369 3.58 -10.65 -5.19
N ALA A 370 3.85 -9.72 -6.12
CA ALA A 370 5.19 -9.55 -6.70
C ALA A 370 6.19 -9.01 -5.67
N LEU A 371 5.80 -8.04 -4.82
CA LEU A 371 6.66 -7.49 -3.77
C LEU A 371 7.05 -8.56 -2.75
N ILE A 372 6.06 -9.23 -2.18
CA ILE A 372 6.26 -10.26 -1.14
C ILE A 372 6.99 -11.48 -1.71
N LEU A 373 6.73 -11.84 -2.98
CA LEU A 373 7.52 -12.89 -3.66
C LEU A 373 8.99 -12.49 -3.79
N GLY A 374 9.26 -11.23 -4.13
CA GLY A 374 10.61 -10.70 -4.15
C GLY A 374 11.28 -10.81 -2.78
N GLU A 375 10.59 -10.40 -1.72
CA GLU A 375 11.07 -10.46 -0.34
C GLU A 375 11.35 -11.91 0.10
N PHE A 376 10.46 -12.84 -0.19
CA PHE A 376 10.69 -14.27 0.02
C PHE A 376 11.94 -14.78 -0.73
N MET A 377 12.06 -14.44 -2.02
CA MET A 377 13.24 -14.82 -2.80
C MET A 377 14.51 -14.17 -2.25
N GLY A 378 14.43 -12.94 -1.77
CA GLY A 378 15.54 -12.22 -1.15
C GLY A 378 16.04 -12.89 0.12
N LEU A 379 15.13 -13.33 0.99
CA LEU A 379 15.46 -14.10 2.18
C LEU A 379 16.15 -15.43 1.81
N VAL A 380 15.66 -16.15 0.80
CA VAL A 380 16.29 -17.39 0.33
C VAL A 380 17.69 -17.13 -0.22
N VAL A 381 17.85 -16.09 -1.03
CA VAL A 381 19.15 -15.72 -1.62
C VAL A 381 20.11 -15.27 -0.53
N GLY A 382 19.68 -14.45 0.42
CA GLY A 382 20.49 -13.99 1.54
C GLY A 382 21.01 -15.15 2.38
N ASN A 383 20.14 -16.06 2.81
CA ASN A 383 20.53 -17.27 3.53
C ASN A 383 21.48 -18.17 2.73
N PHE A 384 21.29 -18.29 1.42
CA PHE A 384 22.21 -19.03 0.56
C PHE A 384 23.62 -18.42 0.55
N PHE A 385 23.72 -17.09 0.46
CA PHE A 385 25.01 -16.41 0.51
C PHE A 385 25.68 -16.54 1.86
N ASP A 386 24.92 -16.45 2.95
CA ASP A 386 25.44 -16.62 4.30
C ASP A 386 26.05 -18.03 4.50
N ILE A 387 25.36 -19.06 4.04
CA ILE A 387 25.84 -20.45 4.10
C ILE A 387 27.05 -20.69 3.17
N ALA A 388 27.06 -20.07 1.96
CA ALA A 388 28.08 -20.31 0.95
C ALA A 388 29.40 -19.55 1.21
N PHE A 389 29.32 -18.38 1.83
CA PHE A 389 30.44 -17.46 2.01
C PHE A 389 30.55 -17.03 3.48
N PHE A 390 31.10 -17.88 4.32
CA PHE A 390 31.29 -17.58 5.74
C PHE A 390 32.13 -16.31 5.97
N GLY A 391 31.63 -15.32 6.71
CA GLY A 391 32.40 -14.22 7.26
C GLY A 391 31.99 -12.83 6.74
N SER A 392 32.68 -11.78 7.22
CA SER A 392 32.38 -10.37 6.94
C SER A 392 32.32 -9.99 5.46
N ALA A 393 33.02 -10.70 4.58
CA ALA A 393 32.98 -10.46 3.13
C ALA A 393 31.61 -10.81 2.52
N ALA A 394 30.90 -11.78 3.07
CA ALA A 394 29.56 -12.14 2.60
C ALA A 394 28.56 -11.02 2.84
N SER A 395 28.60 -10.43 4.03
CA SER A 395 27.68 -9.33 4.41
C SER A 395 27.82 -8.12 3.49
N HIS A 396 29.05 -7.67 3.20
CA HIS A 396 29.28 -6.54 2.30
C HIS A 396 28.80 -6.83 0.87
N LEU A 397 29.02 -8.07 0.39
CA LEU A 397 28.54 -8.49 -0.93
C LEU A 397 27.01 -8.50 -1.00
N MET A 398 26.33 -8.99 0.05
CA MET A 398 24.88 -9.01 0.14
C MET A 398 24.29 -7.59 0.14
N CYS A 399 24.87 -6.68 0.93
CA CYS A 399 24.46 -5.27 0.95
C CYS A 399 24.64 -4.62 -0.43
N ALA A 400 25.78 -4.85 -1.09
CA ALA A 400 26.03 -4.34 -2.44
C ALA A 400 25.04 -4.91 -3.47
N LEU A 401 24.72 -6.20 -3.40
CA LEU A 401 23.74 -6.86 -4.27
C LEU A 401 22.34 -6.31 -4.05
N ALA A 402 21.92 -6.15 -2.80
CA ALA A 402 20.63 -5.54 -2.46
C ALA A 402 20.54 -4.10 -2.98
N GLY A 403 21.57 -3.30 -2.73
CA GLY A 403 21.65 -1.93 -3.24
C GLY A 403 21.61 -1.86 -4.77
N LEU A 404 22.32 -2.77 -5.45
CA LEU A 404 22.30 -2.85 -6.93
C LEU A 404 20.90 -3.24 -7.46
N CYS A 405 20.24 -4.21 -6.84
CA CYS A 405 18.87 -4.61 -7.21
C CYS A 405 17.90 -3.43 -7.05
N ALA A 406 17.97 -2.72 -5.94
CA ALA A 406 17.15 -1.55 -5.67
C ALA A 406 17.46 -0.42 -6.66
N LEU A 407 18.74 -0.18 -6.98
CA LEU A 407 19.15 0.84 -7.96
C LEU A 407 18.64 0.51 -9.38
N ILE A 408 18.74 -0.74 -9.81
CA ILE A 408 18.22 -1.19 -11.11
C ILE A 408 16.69 -1.00 -11.15
N ALA A 409 15.98 -1.39 -10.08
CA ALA A 409 14.55 -1.18 -9.99
C ALA A 409 14.18 0.30 -10.10
N TYR A 410 14.89 1.16 -9.36
CA TYR A 410 14.64 2.60 -9.33
C TYR A 410 14.93 3.29 -10.68
N LEU A 411 16.08 3.02 -11.30
CA LEU A 411 16.51 3.75 -12.50
C LEU A 411 15.85 3.25 -13.79
N TYR A 412 15.65 1.93 -13.92
CA TYR A 412 15.26 1.34 -15.20
C TYR A 412 13.83 0.81 -15.24
N LEU A 413 13.31 0.32 -14.12
CA LEU A 413 12.02 -0.33 -14.11
C LEU A 413 10.89 0.58 -13.65
N PHE A 414 11.21 1.50 -12.74
CA PHE A 414 10.30 2.50 -12.22
C PHE A 414 10.91 3.88 -12.38
N THR A 415 10.39 4.69 -13.28
CA THR A 415 10.83 6.09 -13.38
C THR A 415 9.81 7.01 -12.73
N GLU A 416 10.27 8.13 -12.17
CA GLU A 416 9.40 9.17 -11.61
C GLU A 416 8.36 9.66 -12.62
N ARG A 417 8.70 9.67 -13.92
CA ARG A 417 7.79 10.03 -15.01
C ARG A 417 6.63 9.05 -15.13
N ASP A 418 6.87 7.76 -14.91
CA ASP A 418 5.82 6.74 -14.93
C ASP A 418 4.80 7.00 -13.82
N PHE A 419 5.29 7.33 -12.60
CA PHE A 419 4.43 7.66 -11.46
C PHE A 419 3.63 8.94 -11.69
N SER A 420 4.24 10.00 -12.19
CA SER A 420 3.56 11.26 -12.46
C SER A 420 2.49 11.11 -13.53
N ALA A 421 2.80 10.42 -14.62
CA ALA A 421 1.86 10.19 -15.70
C ALA A 421 0.64 9.39 -15.22
N LEU A 422 0.86 8.32 -14.44
CA LEU A 422 -0.22 7.52 -13.86
C LEU A 422 -1.08 8.33 -12.89
N SER A 423 -0.44 9.10 -12.02
CA SER A 423 -1.13 9.96 -11.06
C SER A 423 -2.03 10.99 -11.76
N GLN A 424 -1.52 11.68 -12.77
CA GLN A 424 -2.30 12.65 -13.55
C GLN A 424 -3.48 12.02 -14.27
N VAL A 425 -3.30 10.85 -14.91
CA VAL A 425 -4.39 10.12 -15.56
C VAL A 425 -5.47 9.76 -14.55
N ALA A 426 -5.08 9.28 -13.39
CA ALA A 426 -6.03 8.84 -12.38
C ALA A 426 -6.78 10.01 -11.73
N ILE A 427 -6.11 11.13 -11.44
CA ILE A 427 -6.75 12.35 -10.94
C ILE A 427 -7.75 12.90 -11.98
N THR A 428 -7.39 12.88 -13.26
CA THR A 428 -8.29 13.29 -14.33
C THR A 428 -9.54 12.41 -14.41
N LEU A 429 -9.39 11.08 -14.23
CA LEU A 429 -10.52 10.16 -14.18
C LEU A 429 -11.41 10.40 -12.95
N ASP A 430 -10.82 10.60 -11.76
CA ASP A 430 -11.58 10.89 -10.55
C ASP A 430 -12.37 12.22 -10.65
N ARG A 431 -11.75 13.26 -11.20
CA ARG A 431 -12.43 14.57 -11.44
C ARG A 431 -13.59 14.40 -12.41
N PHE A 432 -13.37 13.67 -13.50
CA PHE A 432 -14.45 13.39 -14.47
C PHE A 432 -15.62 12.65 -13.81
N ASP A 433 -15.34 11.62 -13.02
CA ASP A 433 -16.37 10.85 -12.33
C ASP A 433 -17.07 11.70 -11.24
N ALA A 434 -16.33 12.55 -10.53
CA ALA A 434 -16.88 13.49 -9.56
C ALA A 434 -17.82 14.52 -10.23
N THR A 435 -17.43 15.07 -11.38
CA THR A 435 -18.23 15.97 -12.19
C THR A 435 -19.52 15.30 -12.66
N CYS A 436 -19.43 14.06 -13.18
CA CYS A 436 -20.62 13.29 -13.58
C CYS A 436 -21.58 13.07 -12.40
N ARG A 437 -21.06 12.74 -11.20
CA ARG A 437 -21.87 12.58 -9.99
C ARG A 437 -22.54 13.89 -9.56
N LYS A 438 -21.79 15.00 -9.59
CA LYS A 438 -22.28 16.35 -9.25
C LYS A 438 -23.45 16.76 -10.16
N ILE A 439 -23.24 16.61 -11.48
CA ILE A 439 -24.26 16.91 -12.48
C ILE A 439 -25.49 16.00 -12.28
N SER A 440 -25.31 14.71 -12.15
CA SER A 440 -26.41 13.76 -11.96
C SER A 440 -27.25 14.10 -10.74
N LYS A 441 -26.64 14.60 -9.67
CA LYS A 441 -27.32 15.00 -8.45
C LYS A 441 -28.05 16.36 -8.60
N GLN A 442 -27.38 17.34 -9.19
CA GLN A 442 -27.94 18.68 -9.39
C GLN A 442 -29.12 18.67 -10.36
N ALA A 443 -28.97 17.95 -11.48
CA ALA A 443 -30.02 17.85 -12.50
C ALA A 443 -31.08 16.77 -12.17
N GLY A 444 -30.97 16.06 -11.04
CA GLY A 444 -31.96 15.04 -10.67
C GLY A 444 -32.06 13.91 -11.69
N LEU A 445 -30.94 13.44 -12.22
CA LEU A 445 -30.94 12.36 -13.21
C LEU A 445 -31.36 11.01 -12.58
N SER A 446 -32.15 10.25 -13.35
CA SER A 446 -32.49 8.88 -12.96
C SER A 446 -31.25 7.98 -13.02
N PRO A 447 -31.28 6.81 -12.37
CA PRO A 447 -30.12 5.87 -12.39
C PRO A 447 -29.67 5.51 -13.82
N ARG A 448 -30.59 5.35 -14.76
CA ARG A 448 -30.29 5.08 -16.18
C ARG A 448 -29.72 6.28 -16.93
N GLU A 449 -30.19 7.45 -16.64
CA GLU A 449 -29.66 8.70 -17.21
C GLU A 449 -28.24 8.95 -16.67
N ALA A 450 -28.00 8.67 -15.40
CA ALA A 450 -26.66 8.76 -14.80
C ALA A 450 -25.67 7.73 -15.38
N GLU A 451 -26.13 6.59 -15.89
CA GLU A 451 -25.29 5.62 -16.64
C GLU A 451 -24.95 6.11 -18.06
N VAL A 452 -25.87 6.81 -18.71
CA VAL A 452 -25.68 7.34 -20.07
C VAL A 452 -24.80 8.59 -20.09
N LEU A 453 -24.89 9.45 -19.07
CA LEU A 453 -24.18 10.73 -19.00
C LEU A 453 -22.66 10.62 -19.22
N PRO A 454 -21.90 9.76 -18.50
CA PRO A 454 -20.46 9.65 -18.70
C PRO A 454 -20.06 9.22 -20.11
N LEU A 455 -20.86 8.34 -20.74
CA LEU A 455 -20.61 7.86 -22.10
C LEU A 455 -20.88 8.97 -23.12
N ALA A 456 -21.92 9.78 -22.86
CA ALA A 456 -22.23 10.96 -23.68
C ALA A 456 -21.10 11.99 -23.60
N LEU A 457 -20.61 12.32 -22.41
CA LEU A 457 -19.51 13.27 -22.19
C LEU A 457 -18.19 12.79 -22.80
N LYS A 458 -17.93 11.47 -22.81
CA LYS A 458 -16.78 10.86 -23.50
C LYS A 458 -16.90 10.86 -25.03
N GLY A 459 -17.92 11.49 -25.61
CA GLY A 459 -18.09 11.59 -27.07
C GLY A 459 -18.56 10.29 -27.74
N ARG A 460 -19.04 9.27 -27.02
CA ARG A 460 -19.52 8.00 -27.61
C ARG A 460 -20.79 8.24 -28.43
N THR A 461 -20.87 7.63 -29.63
CA THR A 461 -22.08 7.68 -30.43
C THR A 461 -23.27 6.98 -29.77
N GLY A 462 -24.52 7.33 -30.09
CA GLY A 462 -25.70 6.68 -29.53
C GLY A 462 -25.70 5.16 -29.77
N GLU A 463 -25.19 4.70 -30.92
CA GLU A 463 -25.05 3.28 -31.23
C GLU A 463 -24.01 2.59 -30.33
N ARG A 464 -22.89 3.26 -30.08
CA ARG A 464 -21.86 2.74 -29.17
C ARG A 464 -22.37 2.66 -27.75
N ILE A 465 -23.08 3.70 -27.27
CA ILE A 465 -23.74 3.70 -25.94
C ILE A 465 -24.76 2.58 -25.84
N ALA A 466 -25.57 2.36 -26.87
CA ALA A 466 -26.57 1.30 -26.92
C ALA A 466 -25.91 -0.09 -26.78
N CYS A 467 -24.80 -0.31 -27.49
CA CYS A 467 -24.02 -1.54 -27.43
C CYS A 467 -23.39 -1.74 -26.02
N GLU A 468 -22.80 -0.68 -25.44
CA GLU A 468 -22.12 -0.75 -24.13
C GLU A 468 -23.11 -0.99 -22.98
N LEU A 469 -24.32 -0.42 -23.05
CA LEU A 469 -25.35 -0.57 -22.02
C LEU A 469 -26.36 -1.71 -22.30
N CYS A 470 -26.18 -2.44 -23.41
CA CYS A 470 -27.09 -3.51 -23.84
C CYS A 470 -28.56 -3.06 -23.95
N ILE A 471 -28.80 -1.87 -24.53
CA ILE A 471 -30.15 -1.30 -24.79
C ILE A 471 -30.27 -0.86 -26.24
N SER A 472 -31.50 -0.54 -26.68
CA SER A 472 -31.71 -0.05 -28.05
C SER A 472 -31.22 1.39 -28.25
N LYS A 473 -30.81 1.74 -29.48
CA LYS A 473 -30.39 3.12 -29.82
C LYS A 473 -31.52 4.11 -29.52
N SER A 474 -32.80 3.78 -29.80
CA SER A 474 -33.96 4.63 -29.52
C SER A 474 -34.10 4.90 -28.01
N THR A 475 -33.77 3.92 -27.17
CA THR A 475 -33.76 4.08 -25.71
C THR A 475 -32.65 5.06 -25.27
N VAL A 476 -31.45 4.96 -25.86
CA VAL A 476 -30.35 5.91 -25.61
C VAL A 476 -30.75 7.32 -26.00
N ASP A 477 -31.33 7.49 -27.19
CA ASP A 477 -31.76 8.80 -27.69
C ASP A 477 -32.84 9.43 -26.77
N THR A 478 -33.72 8.60 -26.19
CA THR A 478 -34.71 9.03 -25.21
C THR A 478 -34.04 9.48 -23.91
N HIS A 479 -33.04 8.73 -23.40
CA HIS A 479 -32.28 9.13 -22.21
C HIS A 479 -31.51 10.43 -22.47
N LEU A 480 -30.84 10.57 -23.61
CA LEU A 480 -30.09 11.78 -23.96
C LEU A 480 -31.00 13.02 -24.00
N ARG A 481 -32.17 12.91 -24.63
CA ARG A 481 -33.16 14.01 -24.63
C ARG A 481 -33.56 14.44 -23.20
N ARG A 482 -33.78 13.45 -22.32
CA ARG A 482 -34.14 13.75 -20.93
C ARG A 482 -32.97 14.37 -20.16
N ILE A 483 -31.74 13.92 -20.39
CA ILE A 483 -30.53 14.51 -19.81
C ILE A 483 -30.41 15.96 -20.27
N TYR A 484 -30.53 16.23 -21.56
CA TYR A 484 -30.45 17.58 -22.10
C TYR A 484 -31.53 18.50 -21.48
N ALA A 485 -32.79 18.05 -21.41
CA ALA A 485 -33.85 18.81 -20.79
C ALA A 485 -33.60 19.10 -19.30
N LYS A 486 -33.07 18.13 -18.56
CA LYS A 486 -32.78 18.28 -17.12
C LYS A 486 -31.56 19.16 -16.84
N CYS A 487 -30.57 19.15 -17.73
CA CYS A 487 -29.37 19.99 -17.63
C CYS A 487 -29.61 21.40 -18.25
N GLY A 488 -30.75 21.66 -18.90
CA GLY A 488 -31.03 22.92 -19.55
C GLY A 488 -30.19 23.18 -20.80
N VAL A 489 -29.79 22.13 -21.52
CA VAL A 489 -28.94 22.15 -22.72
C VAL A 489 -29.70 21.53 -23.90
N HIS A 490 -29.33 21.88 -25.13
CA HIS A 490 -30.07 21.46 -26.33
C HIS A 490 -29.34 20.41 -27.17
N ASN A 491 -28.04 20.32 -27.02
CA ASN A 491 -27.20 19.39 -27.78
C ASN A 491 -26.04 18.87 -26.96
N ARG A 492 -25.29 17.96 -27.57
CA ARG A 492 -24.17 17.28 -26.90
C ARG A 492 -23.00 18.20 -26.60
N GLN A 493 -22.73 19.18 -27.48
CA GLN A 493 -21.65 20.12 -27.28
C GLN A 493 -21.94 21.00 -26.06
N GLU A 494 -23.14 21.52 -25.96
CA GLU A 494 -23.60 22.29 -24.79
C GLU A 494 -23.54 21.46 -23.51
N LEU A 495 -23.82 20.15 -23.57
CA LEU A 495 -23.70 19.26 -22.42
C LEU A 495 -22.23 19.10 -21.99
N ILE A 496 -21.31 19.05 -22.93
CA ILE A 496 -19.85 18.98 -22.63
C ILE A 496 -19.43 20.32 -22.01
N ASP A 497 -19.76 21.44 -22.60
CA ASP A 497 -19.42 22.77 -22.08
C ASP A 497 -20.05 23.00 -20.69
N PHE A 498 -21.26 22.50 -20.47
CA PHE A 498 -21.91 22.50 -19.15
C PHE A 498 -21.13 21.66 -18.13
N ALA A 499 -20.60 20.50 -18.52
CA ALA A 499 -19.78 19.65 -17.66
C ALA A 499 -18.45 20.32 -17.33
N ASP A 500 -17.81 20.95 -18.30
CA ASP A 500 -16.54 21.67 -18.09
C ASP A 500 -16.69 22.87 -17.14
N SER A 501 -17.84 23.55 -17.17
CA SER A 501 -18.12 24.62 -16.20
C SER A 501 -18.36 24.12 -14.76
N HIS A 502 -18.60 22.84 -14.58
CA HIS A 502 -18.86 22.19 -13.28
C HIS A 502 -17.67 21.33 -12.79
N SER A 503 -16.58 21.22 -13.58
CA SER A 503 -15.37 20.42 -13.28
C SER A 503 -14.47 21.04 -12.18
#